data_6ac741f4f19f319c7a92b3ca52fa87ed
#
_entry.id   6ac741f4f19f319c7a92b3ca52fa87ed
#
_cell.length_a   1.000
_cell.length_b   1.000
_cell.length_c   1.000
_cell.angle_alpha   90.00
_cell.angle_beta   90.00
_cell.angle_gamma   90.00
#
_symmetry.space_group_name_H-M   'P 1'
#
loop_
_entity.id
_entity.type
_entity.pdbx_description
1 polymer ?
#
loop_
_entity_poly.entity_id
_entity_poly.type
_entity_poly.pdbx_seq_one_letter_code
_entity_poly.pdbx_strand_id
1 'polypeptide(L)'
;MKYLVILGDGMADRPIESLGGRTPLEYAKTPKMDELAAKGEIGMVHTIPDGMKPGSDTANLSVLGYNPREFYSGRSPLEALSIGVPMKDTDVALRCNIVTLSEEEDNYEDRTIIDHSSGEISTEECAVLLEAVKKELETDIFHFYVGTSYRHCLIWENGEVVDLVQPHDVLGQKIGDKLPENEALRTMMKKSYDILVNHPINIERKKKGLNPANSCWFWGAGTKPALYPFTERTHKQGAMISAVDLLKGIAVGTSMKVITVDGANGGLDTNYEGKANAALEIGRASCRERV
;
A
#
# COMPACT_ATOMS: atom_id res chain seq x y z
N MET A 1 21.83 -12.09 20.18
CA MET A 1 20.68 -11.50 20.92
C MET A 1 19.58 -11.22 19.88
N LYS A 2 18.31 -11.50 20.20
CA LYS A 2 17.16 -11.27 19.34
C LYS A 2 16.41 -10.04 19.85
N TYR A 3 16.09 -9.14 18.96
CA TYR A 3 15.26 -7.97 19.22
C TYR A 3 13.90 -8.17 18.53
N LEU A 4 12.84 -7.80 19.18
CA LEU A 4 11.49 -7.87 18.65
C LEU A 4 10.83 -6.50 18.80
N VAL A 5 10.44 -5.92 17.68
CA VAL A 5 9.62 -4.70 17.64
C VAL A 5 8.19 -5.11 17.32
N ILE A 6 7.27 -4.86 18.25
CA ILE A 6 5.83 -5.06 18.04
C ILE A 6 5.22 -3.67 17.83
N LEU A 7 4.80 -3.40 16.60
CA LEU A 7 4.15 -2.14 16.26
C LEU A 7 2.62 -2.31 16.30
N GLY A 8 2.00 -1.72 17.31
CA GLY A 8 0.54 -1.62 17.40
C GLY A 8 0.05 -0.39 16.66
N ASP A 9 -0.06 -0.49 15.33
CA ASP A 9 -0.58 0.60 14.51
C ASP A 9 -2.07 0.81 14.77
N GLY A 10 -2.49 2.07 14.90
CA GLY A 10 -3.88 2.43 15.17
C GLY A 10 -4.36 2.18 16.61
N MET A 11 -3.48 1.87 17.58
CA MET A 11 -3.86 1.66 18.97
C MET A 11 -4.19 2.95 19.74
N ALA A 12 -3.59 4.08 19.34
CA ALA A 12 -3.84 5.37 19.95
C ALA A 12 -5.16 5.96 19.47
N ASP A 13 -5.96 6.45 20.42
CA ASP A 13 -7.22 7.14 20.12
C ASP A 13 -7.54 8.17 21.21
N ARG A 14 -8.59 8.96 20.99
CA ARG A 14 -9.11 9.90 21.97
C ARG A 14 -10.04 9.21 22.96
N PRO A 15 -10.25 9.80 24.15
CA PRO A 15 -11.25 9.30 25.07
C PRO A 15 -12.65 9.26 24.46
N ILE A 16 -13.37 8.15 24.65
CA ILE A 16 -14.69 7.90 24.09
C ILE A 16 -15.72 7.92 25.23
N GLU A 17 -16.79 8.70 25.08
CA GLU A 17 -17.81 8.89 26.12
C GLU A 17 -18.50 7.55 26.51
N SER A 18 -18.85 6.72 25.53
CA SER A 18 -19.44 5.39 25.77
C SER A 18 -18.53 4.41 26.49
N LEU A 19 -17.23 4.68 26.56
CA LEU A 19 -16.24 3.93 27.36
C LEU A 19 -15.95 4.59 28.72
N GLY A 20 -16.81 5.51 29.16
CA GLY A 20 -16.64 6.23 30.41
C GLY A 20 -15.49 7.25 30.36
N GLY A 21 -15.26 7.88 29.20
CA GLY A 21 -14.22 8.88 29.02
C GLY A 21 -12.80 8.30 28.93
N ARG A 22 -12.67 7.00 28.68
CA ARG A 22 -11.37 6.31 28.49
C ARG A 22 -11.07 6.12 27.02
N THR A 23 -9.78 6.06 26.69
CA THR A 23 -9.33 5.60 25.36
C THR A 23 -9.61 4.08 25.20
N PRO A 24 -9.69 3.58 23.95
CA PRO A 24 -9.79 2.13 23.71
C PRO A 24 -8.69 1.33 24.39
N LEU A 25 -7.45 1.83 24.42
CA LEU A 25 -6.32 1.15 25.07
C LEU A 25 -6.46 1.12 26.60
N GLU A 26 -6.92 2.20 27.23
CA GLU A 26 -7.21 2.24 28.65
C GLU A 26 -8.40 1.34 29.04
N TYR A 27 -9.34 1.12 28.12
CA TYR A 27 -10.49 0.26 28.33
C TYR A 27 -10.16 -1.22 28.13
N ALA A 28 -9.24 -1.53 27.22
CA ALA A 28 -8.86 -2.89 26.88
C ALA A 28 -8.13 -3.58 28.05
N LYS A 29 -8.27 -4.91 28.13
CA LYS A 29 -7.52 -5.73 29.09
C LYS A 29 -6.19 -6.14 28.47
N THR A 30 -5.12 -5.49 28.88
CA THR A 30 -3.77 -5.66 28.28
C THR A 30 -2.71 -6.13 29.31
N PRO A 31 -2.96 -7.21 30.09
CA PRO A 31 -2.11 -7.54 31.24
C PRO A 31 -0.65 -7.82 30.89
N LYS A 32 -0.36 -8.32 29.68
CA LYS A 32 1.03 -8.55 29.24
C LYS A 32 1.74 -7.27 28.80
N MET A 33 1.02 -6.35 28.18
CA MET A 33 1.57 -5.02 27.87
C MET A 33 1.82 -4.25 29.17
N ASP A 34 0.89 -4.30 30.12
CA ASP A 34 1.00 -3.64 31.42
C ASP A 34 2.21 -4.18 32.20
N GLU A 35 2.43 -5.52 32.20
CA GLU A 35 3.58 -6.14 32.82
C GLU A 35 4.91 -5.68 32.18
N LEU A 36 4.95 -5.60 30.86
CA LEU A 36 6.14 -5.14 30.12
C LEU A 36 6.40 -3.66 30.37
N ALA A 37 5.37 -2.83 30.36
CA ALA A 37 5.48 -1.40 30.65
C ALA A 37 6.00 -1.14 32.07
N ALA A 38 5.53 -1.92 33.07
CA ALA A 38 5.98 -1.78 34.46
C ALA A 38 7.45 -2.18 34.67
N LYS A 39 8.01 -3.03 33.79
CA LYS A 39 9.40 -3.51 33.87
C LYS A 39 10.35 -2.83 32.91
N GLY A 40 9.82 -2.12 31.94
CA GLY A 40 10.57 -1.48 30.87
C GLY A 40 10.73 0.02 31.05
N GLU A 41 11.27 0.66 30.04
CA GLU A 41 11.30 2.11 29.90
C GLU A 41 10.18 2.56 28.97
N ILE A 42 9.50 3.66 29.32
CA ILE A 42 8.45 4.26 28.51
C ILE A 42 8.93 5.62 28.01
N GLY A 43 8.67 5.91 26.74
CA GLY A 43 9.01 7.19 26.15
C GLY A 43 8.14 7.53 24.95
N MET A 44 8.24 8.76 24.50
CA MET A 44 7.61 9.24 23.26
C MET A 44 8.63 9.26 22.14
N VAL A 45 8.23 8.77 20.97
CA VAL A 45 9.05 8.77 19.76
C VAL A 45 8.36 9.62 18.69
N HIS A 46 9.10 10.59 18.15
CA HIS A 46 8.61 11.41 17.05
C HIS A 46 8.90 10.70 15.72
N THR A 47 7.90 10.01 15.20
CA THR A 47 8.03 9.18 13.99
C THR A 47 7.80 9.94 12.68
N ILE A 48 7.16 11.11 12.74
CA ILE A 48 6.92 11.97 11.57
C ILE A 48 7.81 13.22 11.70
N PRO A 49 8.86 13.40 10.89
CA PRO A 49 9.67 14.61 10.93
C PRO A 49 8.86 15.86 10.64
N ASP A 50 9.21 16.97 11.30
CA ASP A 50 8.50 18.25 11.14
C ASP A 50 8.41 18.67 9.66
N GLY A 51 7.23 19.08 9.24
CA GLY A 51 6.95 19.50 7.86
C GLY A 51 6.69 18.38 6.86
N MET A 52 6.83 17.12 7.26
CA MET A 52 6.38 15.99 6.44
C MET A 52 4.90 15.67 6.69
N LYS A 53 4.19 15.23 5.65
CA LYS A 53 2.82 14.75 5.81
C LYS A 53 2.81 13.46 6.64
N PRO A 54 1.86 13.31 7.59
CA PRO A 54 1.68 12.06 8.32
C PRO A 54 1.33 10.92 7.37
N GLY A 55 2.03 9.79 7.51
CA GLY A 55 1.80 8.61 6.70
C GLY A 55 2.49 7.39 7.30
N SER A 56 1.92 6.20 7.10
CA SER A 56 2.51 4.94 7.58
C SER A 56 3.88 4.67 6.94
N ASP A 57 4.11 5.12 5.71
CA ASP A 57 5.39 5.07 5.00
C ASP A 57 6.48 5.85 5.74
N THR A 58 6.24 7.12 6.00
CA THR A 58 7.14 8.02 6.74
C THR A 58 7.42 7.48 8.15
N ALA A 59 6.35 7.11 8.88
CA ALA A 59 6.47 6.62 10.24
C ALA A 59 7.27 5.32 10.33
N ASN A 60 7.03 4.36 9.44
CA ASN A 60 7.72 3.07 9.46
C ASN A 60 9.19 3.18 9.04
N LEU A 61 9.54 4.05 8.10
CA LEU A 61 10.94 4.38 7.81
C LEU A 61 11.64 4.91 9.07
N SER A 62 11.02 5.84 9.78
CA SER A 62 11.55 6.37 11.04
C SER A 62 11.74 5.29 12.10
N VAL A 63 10.75 4.41 12.31
CA VAL A 63 10.80 3.30 13.27
C VAL A 63 11.97 2.35 12.95
N LEU A 64 12.23 2.09 11.68
CA LEU A 64 13.37 1.28 11.24
C LEU A 64 14.69 2.05 11.25
N GLY A 65 14.67 3.34 11.56
CA GLY A 65 15.82 4.22 11.67
C GLY A 65 16.34 4.76 10.35
N TYR A 66 15.58 4.70 9.28
CA TYR A 66 15.86 5.43 8.03
C TYR A 66 15.28 6.82 8.11
N ASN A 67 16.04 7.84 7.72
CA ASN A 67 15.53 9.21 7.68
C ASN A 67 14.52 9.38 6.54
N PRO A 68 13.21 9.60 6.81
CA PRO A 68 12.25 9.70 5.73
C PRO A 68 12.51 10.87 4.76
N ARG A 69 13.17 11.93 5.21
CA ARG A 69 13.53 13.07 4.34
C ARG A 69 14.51 12.68 3.24
N GLU A 70 15.31 11.65 3.46
CA GLU A 70 16.31 11.18 2.51
C GLU A 70 15.81 10.01 1.66
N PHE A 71 15.00 9.13 2.28
CA PHE A 71 14.67 7.84 1.70
C PHE A 71 13.24 7.69 1.23
N TYR A 72 12.34 8.63 1.61
CA TYR A 72 10.97 8.60 1.12
C TYR A 72 10.87 9.26 -0.25
N SER A 73 10.63 8.48 -1.27
CA SER A 73 10.49 8.93 -2.66
C SER A 73 9.06 8.75 -3.22
N GLY A 74 8.13 8.38 -2.35
CA GLY A 74 6.74 8.08 -2.70
C GLY A 74 6.30 6.71 -2.21
N ARG A 75 4.99 6.50 -2.15
CA ARG A 75 4.37 5.23 -1.69
C ARG A 75 4.43 4.14 -2.75
N SER A 76 4.15 4.50 -4.01
CA SER A 76 4.05 3.55 -5.11
C SER A 76 5.32 2.72 -5.34
N PRO A 77 6.53 3.30 -5.26
CA PRO A 77 7.76 2.52 -5.40
C PRO A 77 7.91 1.43 -4.33
N LEU A 78 7.51 1.72 -3.09
CA LEU A 78 7.56 0.72 -2.01
C LEU A 78 6.58 -0.42 -2.27
N GLU A 79 5.38 -0.11 -2.74
CA GLU A 79 4.40 -1.13 -3.10
C GLU A 79 4.84 -1.94 -4.34
N ALA A 80 5.46 -1.29 -5.33
CA ALA A 80 6.08 -1.97 -6.47
C ALA A 80 7.15 -2.99 -6.03
N LEU A 81 8.04 -2.60 -5.11
CA LEU A 81 9.03 -3.51 -4.53
C LEU A 81 8.38 -4.69 -3.82
N SER A 82 7.25 -4.50 -3.14
CA SER A 82 6.57 -5.57 -2.39
C SER A 82 6.06 -6.70 -3.28
N ILE A 83 5.66 -6.39 -4.50
CA ILE A 83 5.17 -7.35 -5.50
C ILE A 83 6.26 -7.79 -6.48
N GLY A 84 7.53 -7.44 -6.21
CA GLY A 84 8.67 -7.86 -7.01
C GLY A 84 8.81 -7.17 -8.36
N VAL A 85 8.21 -5.99 -8.54
CA VAL A 85 8.33 -5.22 -9.79
C VAL A 85 9.75 -4.70 -9.92
N PRO A 86 10.44 -4.99 -11.04
CA PRO A 86 11.76 -4.45 -11.29
C PRO A 86 11.67 -2.95 -11.57
N MET A 87 12.52 -2.16 -10.93
CA MET A 87 12.64 -0.72 -11.16
C MET A 87 14.11 -0.33 -11.35
N LYS A 88 14.40 0.44 -12.38
CA LYS A 88 15.63 1.19 -12.55
C LYS A 88 15.59 2.46 -11.68
N ASP A 89 16.73 3.08 -11.44
CA ASP A 89 16.79 4.29 -10.61
C ASP A 89 16.14 5.51 -11.29
N THR A 90 15.97 5.45 -12.61
CA THR A 90 15.30 6.48 -13.43
C THR A 90 13.80 6.26 -13.61
N ASP A 91 13.28 5.13 -13.15
CA ASP A 91 11.87 4.79 -13.34
C ASP A 91 11.00 5.46 -12.28
N VAL A 92 9.78 5.78 -12.68
CA VAL A 92 8.73 6.26 -11.79
C VAL A 92 7.65 5.19 -11.66
N ALA A 93 7.36 4.80 -10.42
CA ALA A 93 6.22 3.95 -10.12
C ALA A 93 5.01 4.81 -9.78
N LEU A 94 3.85 4.42 -10.31
CA LEU A 94 2.55 4.98 -9.99
C LEU A 94 1.64 3.86 -9.49
N ARG A 95 0.80 4.15 -8.52
CA ARG A 95 -0.34 3.28 -8.25
C ARG A 95 -1.31 3.38 -9.42
N CYS A 96 -1.84 2.23 -9.79
CA CYS A 96 -2.92 2.10 -10.75
C CYS A 96 -4.08 1.42 -10.03
N ASN A 97 -5.02 2.21 -9.51
CA ASN A 97 -6.27 1.64 -9.03
C ASN A 97 -7.20 1.40 -10.22
N ILE A 98 -7.98 0.32 -10.18
CA ILE A 98 -9.16 0.23 -11.04
C ILE A 98 -10.35 0.68 -10.21
N VAL A 99 -10.97 1.79 -10.64
CA VAL A 99 -12.02 2.51 -9.90
C VAL A 99 -13.37 2.39 -10.60
N THR A 100 -14.43 2.78 -9.88
CA THR A 100 -15.76 2.95 -10.45
C THR A 100 -16.01 4.41 -10.77
N LEU A 101 -16.24 4.71 -12.03
CA LEU A 101 -16.77 6.00 -12.50
C LEU A 101 -18.24 5.86 -12.87
N SER A 102 -18.99 6.96 -12.77
CA SER A 102 -20.35 7.05 -13.32
C SER A 102 -20.37 6.81 -14.83
N GLU A 103 -21.49 6.36 -15.36
CA GLU A 103 -21.63 5.99 -16.77
C GLU A 103 -22.68 6.84 -17.53
N GLU A 104 -23.32 7.78 -16.84
CA GLU A 104 -24.45 8.57 -17.39
C GLU A 104 -23.99 9.75 -18.23
N GLU A 105 -22.73 10.17 -18.10
CA GLU A 105 -22.19 11.34 -18.79
C GLU A 105 -21.57 10.96 -20.15
N ASP A 106 -21.75 11.83 -21.14
CA ASP A 106 -21.19 11.63 -22.49
C ASP A 106 -19.68 11.81 -22.51
N ASN A 107 -19.15 12.81 -21.77
CA ASN A 107 -17.72 13.09 -21.75
C ASN A 107 -17.05 12.42 -20.55
N TYR A 108 -15.82 11.94 -20.75
CA TYR A 108 -15.03 11.32 -19.69
C TYR A 108 -14.77 12.26 -18.51
N GLU A 109 -14.47 13.50 -18.79
CA GLU A 109 -14.14 14.55 -17.83
C GLU A 109 -15.32 14.96 -16.92
N ASP A 110 -16.56 14.74 -17.38
CA ASP A 110 -17.78 15.05 -16.63
C ASP A 110 -18.19 13.95 -15.64
N ARG A 111 -17.57 12.76 -15.74
CA ARG A 111 -17.87 11.61 -14.89
C ARG A 111 -17.55 11.89 -13.43
N THR A 112 -18.23 11.17 -12.57
CA THR A 112 -18.05 11.23 -11.11
C THR A 112 -17.33 9.98 -10.64
N ILE A 113 -16.36 10.13 -9.75
CA ILE A 113 -15.74 8.98 -9.08
C ILE A 113 -16.67 8.45 -7.99
N ILE A 114 -17.16 7.23 -8.16
CA ILE A 114 -18.14 6.59 -7.27
C ILE A 114 -17.43 5.78 -6.18
N ASP A 115 -16.41 5.01 -6.57
CA ASP A 115 -15.72 4.11 -5.65
C ASP A 115 -14.27 3.91 -6.09
N HIS A 116 -13.34 4.11 -5.16
CA HIS A 116 -11.91 3.97 -5.41
C HIS A 116 -11.41 2.53 -5.43
N SER A 117 -12.25 1.57 -5.01
CA SER A 117 -11.92 0.15 -4.84
C SER A 117 -12.78 -0.77 -5.70
N SER A 118 -13.75 -0.22 -6.43
CA SER A 118 -14.73 -0.99 -7.20
C SER A 118 -15.44 -2.06 -6.36
N GLY A 119 -15.83 -1.70 -5.13
CA GLY A 119 -16.47 -2.60 -4.17
C GLY A 119 -15.52 -3.68 -3.65
N GLU A 120 -14.25 -3.34 -3.43
CA GLU A 120 -13.18 -4.29 -3.04
C GLU A 120 -13.15 -5.49 -4.01
N ILE A 121 -13.10 -5.20 -5.31
CA ILE A 121 -13.07 -6.23 -6.37
C ILE A 121 -11.99 -7.29 -6.09
N SER A 122 -12.28 -8.54 -6.41
CA SER A 122 -11.32 -9.64 -6.22
C SER A 122 -10.07 -9.47 -7.10
N THR A 123 -8.96 -10.02 -6.64
CA THR A 123 -7.70 -10.00 -7.41
C THR A 123 -7.86 -10.70 -8.75
N GLU A 124 -8.61 -11.81 -8.79
CA GLU A 124 -8.82 -12.62 -9.98
C GLU A 124 -9.60 -11.86 -11.06
N GLU A 125 -10.73 -11.21 -10.68
CA GLU A 125 -11.50 -10.40 -11.62
C GLU A 125 -10.67 -9.19 -12.11
N CYS A 126 -10.00 -8.51 -11.19
CA CYS A 126 -9.25 -7.31 -11.50
C CYS A 126 -8.01 -7.58 -12.37
N ALA A 127 -7.35 -8.72 -12.17
CA ALA A 127 -6.23 -9.14 -13.01
C ALA A 127 -6.65 -9.30 -14.48
N VAL A 128 -7.82 -9.90 -14.74
CA VAL A 128 -8.35 -10.03 -16.11
C VAL A 128 -8.65 -8.67 -16.73
N LEU A 129 -9.20 -7.74 -15.95
CA LEU A 129 -9.46 -6.37 -16.42
C LEU A 129 -8.15 -5.64 -16.73
N LEU A 130 -7.15 -5.76 -15.86
CA LEU A 130 -5.85 -5.12 -16.09
C LEU A 130 -5.13 -5.71 -17.30
N GLU A 131 -5.23 -7.02 -17.56
CA GLU A 131 -4.66 -7.63 -18.76
C GLU A 131 -5.31 -7.09 -20.05
N ALA A 132 -6.61 -6.79 -20.04
CA ALA A 132 -7.28 -6.13 -21.16
C ALA A 132 -6.73 -4.71 -21.38
N VAL A 133 -6.50 -3.94 -20.29
CA VAL A 133 -5.85 -2.63 -20.36
C VAL A 133 -4.42 -2.74 -20.88
N LYS A 134 -3.65 -3.65 -20.32
CA LYS A 134 -2.25 -3.90 -20.67
C LYS A 134 -2.07 -4.17 -22.16
N LYS A 135 -2.90 -5.04 -22.70
CA LYS A 135 -2.87 -5.40 -24.13
C LYS A 135 -2.96 -4.19 -25.07
N GLU A 136 -3.71 -3.17 -24.70
CA GLU A 136 -4.00 -2.01 -25.54
C GLU A 136 -3.16 -0.78 -25.18
N LEU A 137 -2.68 -0.66 -23.93
CA LEU A 137 -2.04 0.56 -23.42
C LEU A 137 -0.59 0.39 -22.98
N GLU A 138 -0.08 -0.84 -22.85
CA GLU A 138 1.35 -1.07 -22.57
C GLU A 138 2.20 -0.62 -23.76
N THR A 139 3.32 0.01 -23.46
CA THR A 139 4.28 0.51 -24.47
C THR A 139 5.70 0.19 -24.05
N ASP A 140 6.69 0.62 -24.80
CA ASP A 140 8.11 0.45 -24.45
C ASP A 140 8.53 1.22 -23.18
N ILE A 141 7.69 2.17 -22.72
CA ILE A 141 7.98 3.01 -21.54
C ILE A 141 6.93 2.92 -20.43
N PHE A 142 5.76 2.37 -20.70
CA PHE A 142 4.69 2.18 -19.71
C PHE A 142 4.40 0.70 -19.53
N HIS A 143 4.62 0.18 -18.31
CA HIS A 143 4.46 -1.24 -18.00
C HIS A 143 3.50 -1.45 -16.83
N PHE A 144 2.45 -2.24 -17.06
CA PHE A 144 1.45 -2.54 -16.05
C PHE A 144 1.77 -3.83 -15.31
N TYR A 145 1.63 -3.81 -13.98
CA TYR A 145 1.85 -4.96 -13.11
C TYR A 145 0.64 -5.21 -12.21
N VAL A 146 0.18 -6.45 -12.20
CA VAL A 146 -0.93 -6.88 -11.36
C VAL A 146 -0.51 -6.88 -9.90
N GLY A 147 -1.31 -6.25 -9.06
CA GLY A 147 -1.17 -6.26 -7.61
C GLY A 147 -2.31 -7.04 -6.94
N THR A 148 -2.81 -6.53 -5.83
CA THR A 148 -3.86 -7.18 -5.04
C THR A 148 -5.17 -6.39 -5.13
N SER A 149 -6.29 -7.09 -5.41
CA SER A 149 -7.61 -6.48 -5.52
C SER A 149 -7.60 -5.37 -6.59
N TYR A 150 -8.11 -4.20 -6.29
CA TYR A 150 -8.13 -3.02 -7.16
C TYR A 150 -6.79 -2.28 -7.30
N ARG A 151 -5.75 -2.71 -6.57
CA ARG A 151 -4.46 -2.02 -6.44
C ARG A 151 -3.42 -2.65 -7.34
N HIS A 152 -3.01 -1.96 -8.36
CA HIS A 152 -2.00 -2.36 -9.32
C HIS A 152 -0.89 -1.32 -9.40
N CYS A 153 0.13 -1.59 -10.20
CA CYS A 153 1.26 -0.70 -10.40
C CYS A 153 1.45 -0.41 -11.90
N LEU A 154 1.77 0.85 -12.19
CA LEU A 154 2.27 1.29 -13.49
C LEU A 154 3.71 1.75 -13.30
N ILE A 155 4.64 1.22 -14.08
CA ILE A 155 6.00 1.73 -14.19
C ILE A 155 6.11 2.59 -15.44
N TRP A 156 6.67 3.77 -15.26
CA TRP A 156 6.99 4.71 -16.33
C TRP A 156 8.52 4.80 -16.45
N GLU A 157 9.10 4.14 -17.46
CA GLU A 157 10.55 4.15 -17.70
C GLU A 157 11.03 5.56 -18.03
N ASN A 158 12.08 6.01 -17.33
CA ASN A 158 12.63 7.36 -17.43
C ASN A 158 11.55 8.46 -17.29
N GLY A 159 10.54 8.20 -16.45
CA GLY A 159 9.42 9.09 -16.21
C GLY A 159 9.76 10.28 -15.32
N GLU A 160 8.79 11.12 -15.11
CA GLU A 160 8.86 12.25 -14.19
C GLU A 160 7.85 12.09 -13.03
N VAL A 161 8.24 12.54 -11.84
CA VAL A 161 7.31 12.57 -10.70
C VAL A 161 6.35 13.74 -10.91
N VAL A 162 5.07 13.41 -11.03
CA VAL A 162 3.99 14.35 -11.28
C VAL A 162 3.02 14.36 -10.10
N ASP A 163 2.39 15.52 -9.85
CA ASP A 163 1.34 15.62 -8.86
C ASP A 163 0.06 14.96 -9.37
N LEU A 164 -0.48 14.05 -8.58
CA LEU A 164 -1.64 13.26 -8.91
C LEU A 164 -2.60 13.18 -7.72
N VAL A 165 -3.89 13.23 -8.03
CA VAL A 165 -4.94 13.21 -7.02
C VAL A 165 -5.23 11.77 -6.57
N GLN A 166 -5.32 11.56 -5.26
CA GLN A 166 -5.68 10.27 -4.69
C GLN A 166 -7.19 10.01 -4.86
N PRO A 167 -7.60 8.84 -5.39
CA PRO A 167 -9.01 8.61 -5.73
C PRO A 167 -9.95 8.62 -4.52
N HIS A 168 -9.46 8.20 -3.35
CA HIS A 168 -10.26 8.18 -2.12
C HIS A 168 -10.52 9.57 -1.51
N ASP A 169 -9.75 10.60 -1.90
CA ASP A 169 -9.96 11.97 -1.42
C ASP A 169 -11.03 12.72 -2.22
N VAL A 170 -11.47 12.17 -3.35
CA VAL A 170 -12.35 12.85 -4.32
C VAL A 170 -13.61 12.04 -4.66
N LEU A 171 -14.02 11.13 -3.79
CA LEU A 171 -15.27 10.39 -3.96
C LEU A 171 -16.48 11.32 -4.04
N GLY A 172 -17.39 11.05 -4.96
CA GLY A 172 -18.56 11.86 -5.22
C GLY A 172 -18.31 13.15 -6.00
N GLN A 173 -17.07 13.40 -6.46
CA GLN A 173 -16.70 14.59 -7.23
C GLN A 173 -16.52 14.27 -8.71
N LYS A 174 -16.73 15.28 -9.57
CA LYS A 174 -16.38 15.22 -10.99
C LYS A 174 -14.88 15.11 -11.16
N ILE A 175 -14.44 14.32 -12.15
CA ILE A 175 -13.03 14.00 -12.33
C ILE A 175 -12.24 15.01 -13.17
N GLY A 176 -12.90 15.89 -13.94
CA GLY A 176 -12.23 16.73 -14.94
C GLY A 176 -11.05 17.54 -14.44
N ASP A 177 -11.22 18.22 -13.30
CA ASP A 177 -10.17 19.01 -12.64
C ASP A 177 -9.23 18.18 -11.74
N LYS A 178 -9.46 16.86 -11.65
CA LYS A 178 -8.66 15.90 -10.87
C LYS A 178 -7.74 15.04 -11.75
N LEU A 179 -7.95 15.10 -13.07
CA LEU A 179 -7.13 14.35 -14.03
C LEU A 179 -5.71 14.88 -14.09
N PRO A 180 -4.72 14.02 -14.41
CA PRO A 180 -3.34 14.44 -14.59
C PRO A 180 -3.19 15.58 -15.59
N GLU A 181 -2.29 16.53 -15.34
CA GLU A 181 -1.87 17.50 -16.36
C GLU A 181 -1.06 16.82 -17.46
N ASN A 182 -0.32 15.77 -17.14
CA ASN A 182 0.41 14.97 -18.11
C ASN A 182 -0.55 14.28 -19.09
N GLU A 183 -0.44 14.63 -20.38
CA GLU A 183 -1.35 14.20 -21.44
C GLU A 183 -1.33 12.69 -21.68
N ALA A 184 -0.17 12.05 -21.56
CA ALA A 184 -0.06 10.60 -21.73
C ALA A 184 -0.84 9.84 -20.67
N LEU A 185 -0.67 10.21 -19.38
CA LEU A 185 -1.40 9.60 -18.26
C LEU A 185 -2.90 9.85 -18.38
N ARG A 186 -3.31 11.08 -18.70
CA ARG A 186 -4.72 11.44 -18.92
C ARG A 186 -5.34 10.60 -20.03
N THR A 187 -4.64 10.49 -21.15
CA THR A 187 -5.08 9.70 -22.31
C THR A 187 -5.22 8.23 -21.97
N MET A 188 -4.28 7.66 -21.21
CA MET A 188 -4.36 6.26 -20.78
C MET A 188 -5.54 6.02 -19.83
N MET A 189 -5.82 6.95 -18.90
CA MET A 189 -6.98 6.84 -18.01
C MET A 189 -8.28 6.83 -18.83
N LYS A 190 -8.43 7.75 -19.77
CA LYS A 190 -9.61 7.82 -20.67
C LYS A 190 -9.77 6.55 -21.50
N LYS A 191 -8.70 6.10 -22.16
CA LYS A 191 -8.73 4.88 -22.96
C LYS A 191 -9.03 3.64 -22.12
N SER A 192 -8.54 3.58 -20.88
CA SER A 192 -8.85 2.47 -19.98
C SER A 192 -10.36 2.36 -19.71
N TYR A 193 -11.05 3.51 -19.60
CA TYR A 193 -12.51 3.53 -19.48
C TYR A 193 -13.18 2.93 -20.71
N ASP A 194 -12.77 3.33 -21.90
CA ASP A 194 -13.31 2.81 -23.17
C ASP A 194 -13.17 1.29 -23.28
N ILE A 195 -12.03 0.76 -22.81
CA ILE A 195 -11.74 -0.69 -22.77
C ILE A 195 -12.61 -1.42 -21.74
N LEU A 196 -12.78 -0.83 -20.56
CA LEU A 196 -13.31 -1.53 -19.39
C LEU A 196 -14.83 -1.41 -19.25
N VAL A 197 -15.44 -0.31 -19.66
CA VAL A 197 -16.87 0.00 -19.40
C VAL A 197 -17.81 -1.10 -19.89
N ASN A 198 -17.51 -1.72 -21.04
CA ASN A 198 -18.29 -2.80 -21.64
C ASN A 198 -17.61 -4.18 -21.53
N HIS A 199 -16.56 -4.31 -20.70
CA HIS A 199 -15.91 -5.60 -20.50
C HIS A 199 -16.88 -6.62 -19.90
N PRO A 200 -16.87 -7.90 -20.32
CA PRO A 200 -17.81 -8.93 -19.82
C PRO A 200 -17.90 -9.02 -18.31
N ILE A 201 -16.79 -8.90 -17.60
CA ILE A 201 -16.75 -8.87 -16.12
C ILE A 201 -17.60 -7.71 -15.58
N ASN A 202 -17.47 -6.52 -16.14
CA ASN A 202 -18.21 -5.34 -15.68
C ASN A 202 -19.70 -5.42 -16.03
N ILE A 203 -20.05 -6.00 -17.17
CA ILE A 203 -21.44 -6.31 -17.51
C ILE A 203 -22.06 -7.25 -16.47
N GLU A 204 -21.33 -8.30 -16.07
CA GLU A 204 -21.78 -9.28 -15.08
C GLU A 204 -21.85 -8.68 -13.66
N ARG A 205 -20.89 -7.82 -13.30
CA ARG A 205 -20.89 -7.09 -12.02
C ARG A 205 -22.13 -6.18 -11.92
N LYS A 206 -22.41 -5.41 -12.96
CA LYS A 206 -23.61 -4.54 -13.02
C LYS A 206 -24.92 -5.34 -12.89
N LYS A 207 -25.05 -6.50 -13.55
CA LYS A 207 -26.23 -7.38 -13.39
C LYS A 207 -26.41 -7.89 -11.96
N LYS A 208 -25.32 -8.07 -11.22
CA LYS A 208 -25.32 -8.49 -9.81
C LYS A 208 -25.49 -7.31 -8.83
N GLY A 209 -25.62 -6.08 -9.31
CA GLY A 209 -25.71 -4.88 -8.48
C GLY A 209 -24.36 -4.52 -7.81
N LEU A 210 -23.23 -5.00 -8.35
CA LEU A 210 -21.90 -4.67 -7.88
C LEU A 210 -21.33 -3.49 -8.66
N ASN A 211 -20.47 -2.72 -8.03
CA ASN A 211 -19.75 -1.61 -8.66
C ASN A 211 -18.87 -2.11 -9.81
N PRO A 212 -19.02 -1.59 -11.06
CA PRO A 212 -18.12 -1.94 -12.14
C PRO A 212 -16.73 -1.36 -11.89
N ALA A 213 -15.70 -2.06 -12.31
CA ALA A 213 -14.32 -1.60 -12.28
C ALA A 213 -13.95 -1.07 -13.67
N ASN A 214 -14.34 0.17 -13.96
CA ASN A 214 -14.47 0.66 -15.32
C ASN A 214 -13.44 1.72 -15.75
N SER A 215 -12.48 2.10 -14.88
CA SER A 215 -11.40 3.01 -15.28
C SER A 215 -10.15 2.78 -14.44
N CYS A 216 -8.97 2.90 -15.07
CA CYS A 216 -7.72 3.05 -14.32
C CYS A 216 -7.62 4.46 -13.73
N TRP A 217 -7.05 4.55 -12.53
CA TRP A 217 -6.73 5.81 -11.88
C TRP A 217 -5.28 5.79 -11.39
N PHE A 218 -4.45 6.67 -11.97
CA PHE A 218 -3.03 6.77 -11.62
C PHE A 218 -2.81 7.79 -10.52
N TRP A 219 -1.98 7.45 -9.51
CA TRP A 219 -1.65 8.34 -8.40
C TRP A 219 -0.39 7.92 -7.65
N GLY A 220 0.09 8.77 -6.74
CA GLY A 220 1.18 8.45 -5.84
C GLY A 220 2.52 8.20 -6.54
N ALA A 221 2.81 8.97 -7.59
CA ALA A 221 4.06 8.88 -8.33
C ALA A 221 5.30 9.00 -7.42
N GLY A 222 6.32 8.19 -7.69
CA GLY A 222 7.59 8.26 -6.98
C GLY A 222 8.68 7.46 -7.66
N THR A 223 9.94 7.79 -7.35
CA THR A 223 11.12 7.10 -7.85
C THR A 223 11.51 5.94 -6.94
N LYS A 224 12.34 5.04 -7.44
CA LYS A 224 12.89 3.95 -6.63
C LYS A 224 13.59 4.51 -5.39
N PRO A 225 13.21 4.08 -4.17
CA PRO A 225 13.84 4.59 -2.96
C PRO A 225 15.28 4.08 -2.85
N ALA A 226 16.21 4.97 -2.54
CA ALA A 226 17.63 4.65 -2.38
C ALA A 226 17.95 3.97 -1.03
N LEU A 227 17.09 3.02 -0.63
CA LEU A 227 17.24 2.30 0.63
C LEU A 227 18.48 1.38 0.58
N TYR A 228 19.30 1.47 1.59
CA TYR A 228 20.44 0.56 1.76
C TYR A 228 20.10 -0.60 2.73
N PRO A 229 20.83 -1.71 2.68
CA PRO A 229 20.54 -2.88 3.50
C PRO A 229 20.44 -2.58 4.99
N PHE A 230 19.46 -3.14 5.67
CA PHE A 230 19.26 -3.01 7.12
C PHE A 230 20.48 -3.49 7.92
N THR A 231 21.21 -4.47 7.38
CA THR A 231 22.46 -4.99 7.95
C THR A 231 23.56 -3.96 7.99
N GLU A 232 23.67 -3.10 7.00
CA GLU A 232 24.68 -2.02 6.98
C GLU A 232 24.40 -1.00 8.09
N ARG A 233 23.11 -0.70 8.32
CA ARG A 233 22.70 0.25 9.35
C ARG A 233 22.87 -0.28 10.77
N THR A 234 22.48 -1.53 11.00
CA THR A 234 22.29 -2.06 12.37
C THR A 234 23.28 -3.15 12.76
N HIS A 235 24.06 -3.66 11.80
CA HIS A 235 24.89 -4.85 11.94
C HIS A 235 24.09 -6.08 12.39
N LYS A 236 22.78 -6.13 12.04
CA LYS A 236 21.86 -7.22 12.36
C LYS A 236 21.03 -7.59 11.13
N GLN A 237 20.70 -8.87 11.03
CA GLN A 237 19.72 -9.32 10.04
C GLN A 237 18.32 -8.92 10.51
N GLY A 238 17.52 -8.34 9.59
CA GLY A 238 16.16 -7.96 9.83
C GLY A 238 15.14 -8.92 9.20
N ALA A 239 13.98 -9.01 9.81
CA ALA A 239 12.81 -9.67 9.22
C ALA A 239 11.55 -8.86 9.51
N MET A 240 10.60 -8.89 8.57
CA MET A 240 9.34 -8.19 8.65
C MET A 240 8.17 -9.18 8.59
N ILE A 241 7.24 -9.09 9.52
CA ILE A 241 5.96 -9.79 9.51
C ILE A 241 4.87 -8.74 9.37
N SER A 242 4.24 -8.67 8.22
CA SER A 242 3.14 -7.72 7.95
C SER A 242 2.22 -8.25 6.87
N ALA A 243 0.94 -7.89 6.95
CA ALA A 243 -0.02 -8.07 5.88
C ALA A 243 0.04 -6.94 4.84
N VAL A 244 0.58 -5.79 5.22
CA VAL A 244 0.53 -4.55 4.44
C VAL A 244 1.68 -4.52 3.43
N ASP A 245 1.35 -4.34 2.15
CA ASP A 245 2.33 -4.35 1.05
C ASP A 245 3.39 -3.24 1.20
N LEU A 246 3.01 -2.07 1.69
CA LEU A 246 3.93 -0.99 2.00
C LEU A 246 5.08 -1.44 2.91
N LEU A 247 4.78 -2.17 3.99
CA LEU A 247 5.78 -2.67 4.93
C LEU A 247 6.64 -3.79 4.34
N LYS A 248 6.03 -4.66 3.54
CA LYS A 248 6.77 -5.67 2.77
C LYS A 248 7.73 -4.99 1.78
N GLY A 249 7.29 -3.92 1.11
CA GLY A 249 8.12 -3.13 0.20
C GLY A 249 9.32 -2.48 0.89
N ILE A 250 9.12 -1.89 2.08
CA ILE A 250 10.23 -1.38 2.90
C ILE A 250 11.20 -2.52 3.25
N ALA A 251 10.69 -3.68 3.63
CA ALA A 251 11.52 -4.83 3.95
C ALA A 251 12.36 -5.30 2.75
N VAL A 252 11.75 -5.40 1.56
CA VAL A 252 12.46 -5.73 0.31
C VAL A 252 13.52 -4.69 -0.01
N GLY A 253 13.16 -3.40 0.01
CA GLY A 253 14.07 -2.30 -0.27
C GLY A 253 15.26 -2.22 0.70
N THR A 254 15.08 -2.67 1.94
CA THR A 254 16.12 -2.69 2.97
C THR A 254 16.80 -4.08 3.13
N SER A 255 16.56 -4.98 2.19
CA SER A 255 17.10 -6.37 2.20
C SER A 255 16.76 -7.15 3.47
N MET A 256 15.64 -6.83 4.12
CA MET A 256 15.09 -7.62 5.23
C MET A 256 14.29 -8.81 4.68
N LYS A 257 14.26 -9.89 5.45
CA LYS A 257 13.43 -11.06 5.10
C LYS A 257 11.94 -10.73 5.31
N VAL A 258 11.12 -10.87 4.28
CA VAL A 258 9.66 -10.86 4.42
C VAL A 258 9.18 -12.23 4.86
N ILE A 259 8.38 -12.29 5.93
CA ILE A 259 7.79 -13.52 6.44
C ILE A 259 6.29 -13.46 6.22
N THR A 260 5.79 -14.33 5.38
CA THR A 260 4.35 -14.50 5.14
C THR A 260 3.76 -15.42 6.20
N VAL A 261 2.60 -15.04 6.72
CA VAL A 261 1.85 -15.81 7.70
C VAL A 261 0.42 -16.01 7.18
N ASP A 262 0.01 -17.25 7.05
CA ASP A 262 -1.33 -17.59 6.58
C ASP A 262 -2.41 -16.99 7.49
N GLY A 263 -3.42 -16.36 6.89
CA GLY A 263 -4.48 -15.65 7.61
C GLY A 263 -4.06 -14.33 8.25
N ALA A 264 -2.84 -13.84 8.04
CA ALA A 264 -2.42 -12.50 8.43
C ALA A 264 -2.90 -11.47 7.39
N ASN A 265 -4.13 -11.00 7.52
CA ASN A 265 -4.82 -10.10 6.56
C ASN A 265 -4.89 -8.63 7.01
N GLY A 266 -4.45 -8.31 8.24
CA GLY A 266 -4.50 -6.96 8.81
C GLY A 266 -5.88 -6.51 9.31
N GLY A 267 -6.92 -7.34 9.17
CA GLY A 267 -8.26 -7.11 9.70
C GLY A 267 -8.44 -7.59 11.15
N LEU A 268 -9.70 -7.51 11.64
CA LEU A 268 -10.05 -7.95 12.99
C LEU A 268 -9.76 -9.43 13.23
N ASP A 269 -9.94 -10.27 12.21
CA ASP A 269 -9.74 -11.72 12.26
C ASP A 269 -8.33 -12.16 11.85
N THR A 270 -7.36 -11.22 11.88
CA THR A 270 -5.97 -11.53 11.51
C THR A 270 -5.38 -12.62 12.42
N ASN A 271 -4.57 -13.51 11.85
CA ASN A 271 -3.93 -14.60 12.58
C ASN A 271 -2.80 -14.08 13.51
N TYR A 272 -3.18 -13.61 14.69
CA TYR A 272 -2.23 -13.11 15.71
C TYR A 272 -1.28 -14.19 16.21
N GLU A 273 -1.80 -15.42 16.42
CA GLU A 273 -1.00 -16.55 16.89
C GLU A 273 0.06 -16.96 15.88
N GLY A 274 -0.32 -17.05 14.60
CA GLY A 274 0.63 -17.32 13.51
C GLY A 274 1.74 -16.27 13.42
N LYS A 275 1.41 -14.97 13.57
CA LYS A 275 2.41 -13.90 13.63
C LYS A 275 3.36 -14.04 14.81
N ALA A 276 2.84 -14.37 15.99
CA ALA A 276 3.67 -14.59 17.18
C ALA A 276 4.60 -15.80 17.03
N ASN A 277 4.09 -16.92 16.52
CA ASN A 277 4.87 -18.13 16.26
C ASN A 277 5.98 -17.87 15.23
N ALA A 278 5.66 -17.21 14.12
CA ALA A 278 6.64 -16.81 13.11
C ALA A 278 7.75 -15.91 13.71
N ALA A 279 7.38 -14.96 14.57
CA ALA A 279 8.34 -14.11 15.26
C ALA A 279 9.26 -14.90 16.21
N LEU A 280 8.72 -15.93 16.89
CA LEU A 280 9.53 -16.81 17.76
C LEU A 280 10.51 -17.67 16.97
N GLU A 281 10.17 -18.04 15.73
CA GLU A 281 11.02 -18.89 14.87
C GLU A 281 12.15 -18.13 14.18
N ILE A 282 12.06 -16.80 14.06
CA ILE A 282 13.13 -15.98 13.47
C ILE A 282 14.45 -16.28 14.18
N GLY A 283 15.47 -16.66 13.42
CA GLY A 283 16.80 -16.97 13.91
C GLY A 283 16.99 -18.40 14.43
N ARG A 284 15.96 -19.25 14.53
CA ARG A 284 16.11 -20.66 14.91
C ARG A 284 16.70 -21.51 13.78
N ALA A 285 16.44 -21.17 12.52
CA ALA A 285 16.94 -21.88 11.37
C ALA A 285 18.48 -21.82 11.26
N SER A 286 19.10 -20.70 11.65
CA SER A 286 20.55 -20.55 11.62
C SER A 286 21.29 -21.42 12.64
N CYS A 287 20.59 -21.98 13.63
CA CYS A 287 21.18 -22.91 14.61
C CYS A 287 21.12 -24.38 14.15
N ARG A 288 20.23 -24.72 13.21
CA ARG A 288 20.11 -26.09 12.69
C ARG A 288 21.07 -26.40 11.54
N GLU A 289 21.58 -25.41 10.84
CA GLU A 289 22.55 -25.58 9.75
C GLU A 289 24.03 -25.64 10.23
N ARG A 290 24.26 -25.56 11.54
CA ARG A 290 25.60 -25.63 12.14
C ARG A 290 25.89 -26.91 12.95
N VAL A 291 25.18 -27.98 12.67
CA VAL A 291 25.46 -29.30 13.26
C VAL A 291 25.86 -30.26 12.17
#